data_4142be17e8d54fc9403710a1c3b71368
#
_entry.id   4142be17e8d54fc9403710a1c3b71368
#
_cell.length_a   1.000
_cell.length_b   1.000
_cell.length_c   1.000
_cell.angle_alpha   90.00
_cell.angle_beta   90.00
_cell.angle_gamma   90.00
#
_symmetry.space_group_name_H-M   'P 1'
#
loop_
_entity.id
_entity.type
_entity.pdbx_description
1 polymer ?
#
loop_
_entity_poly.entity_id
_entity_poly.type
_entity_poly.pdbx_seq_one_letter_code
_entity_poly.pdbx_strand_id
1 'polypeptide(L)'
;MDTENSLSEATVLARAALSGVARAPGSAKPDAILNASGIRREFGGIVAVDVEHVEIQRGSITALIGPNGAGKTTLFNLLTGFDKPNTGSWTFNAKSMEHVAPHKTASLGMVRTFQLTKSLTKLSVIENMRLGATNQKGEKWWNGLFSRIWKAQEASITERAEELLNRFKLGHMRDEYAGALSGGQRKLLEMARALMTNPTLVMLDEPMAGVNPALKQSLNEHIRGLRDQGMTVLFVEHDMDMVHDVSDWVIVMAEGRIIAEGTPDDISKNPAVIDAYLGTRQGQSLLEDE
;
A
#
# COMPACT_ATOMS: atom_id res chain seq x y z
N MET A 1 -1.08 -24.68 26.34
CA MET A 1 0.26 -24.08 26.28
C MET A 1 0.09 -22.84 25.41
N ASP A 2 -0.19 -21.73 26.11
CA ASP A 2 -0.58 -20.46 25.51
C ASP A 2 0.64 -19.82 24.86
N THR A 3 0.68 -19.80 23.53
CA THR A 3 1.57 -18.89 22.81
C THR A 3 0.91 -17.52 22.91
N GLU A 4 1.19 -16.80 23.99
CA GLU A 4 0.96 -15.36 24.06
C GLU A 4 1.58 -14.76 22.81
N ASN A 5 0.72 -14.20 21.98
CA ASN A 5 1.05 -13.45 20.78
C ASN A 5 1.64 -12.10 21.26
N SER A 6 2.91 -12.10 21.69
CA SER A 6 3.60 -10.87 22.08
C SER A 6 3.70 -9.98 20.84
N LEU A 7 3.04 -8.82 20.91
CA LEU A 7 3.13 -7.81 19.86
C LEU A 7 4.60 -7.44 19.61
N SER A 8 5.01 -7.27 18.37
CA SER A 8 6.36 -6.81 18.05
C SER A 8 6.61 -5.42 18.64
N GLU A 9 7.85 -5.09 18.93
CA GLU A 9 8.26 -3.77 19.44
C GLU A 9 7.78 -2.66 18.50
N ALA A 10 7.87 -2.86 17.19
CA ALA A 10 7.39 -1.91 16.19
C ALA A 10 5.87 -1.69 16.28
N THR A 11 5.09 -2.75 16.56
CA THR A 11 3.64 -2.64 16.80
C THR A 11 3.35 -1.79 18.02
N VAL A 12 4.06 -2.04 19.10
CA VAL A 12 3.88 -1.28 20.36
C VAL A 12 4.19 0.18 20.14
N LEU A 13 5.28 0.51 19.46
CA LEU A 13 5.68 1.88 19.14
C LEU A 13 4.67 2.58 18.23
N ALA A 14 4.20 1.92 17.16
CA ALA A 14 3.20 2.48 16.25
C ALA A 14 1.88 2.80 16.98
N ARG A 15 1.39 1.87 17.79
CA ARG A 15 0.17 2.07 18.59
C ARG A 15 0.34 3.11 19.68
N ALA A 16 1.50 3.18 20.33
CA ALA A 16 1.81 4.21 21.30
C ALA A 16 1.82 5.62 20.66
N ALA A 17 2.42 5.77 19.48
CA ALA A 17 2.41 7.02 18.73
C ALA A 17 0.99 7.49 18.38
N LEU A 18 0.10 6.54 18.07
CA LEU A 18 -1.29 6.81 17.69
C LEU A 18 -2.25 6.93 18.89
N SER A 19 -1.85 6.56 20.10
CA SER A 19 -2.73 6.49 21.27
C SER A 19 -3.32 7.85 21.65
N GLY A 20 -2.57 8.94 21.49
CA GLY A 20 -2.98 10.32 21.78
C GLY A 20 -3.65 11.03 20.59
N VAL A 21 -3.78 10.40 19.43
CA VAL A 21 -4.36 11.00 18.25
C VAL A 21 -5.89 11.04 18.38
N ALA A 22 -6.50 12.18 18.02
CA ALA A 22 -7.96 12.32 18.05
C ALA A 22 -8.64 11.35 17.07
N ARG A 23 -9.81 10.82 17.44
CA ARG A 23 -10.63 9.91 16.60
C ARG A 23 -11.59 10.72 15.74
N ALA A 24 -11.04 11.62 14.93
CA ALA A 24 -11.81 12.52 14.09
C ALA A 24 -11.17 12.63 12.69
N PRO A 25 -11.97 12.81 11.63
CA PRO A 25 -11.47 13.00 10.27
C PRO A 25 -10.39 14.08 10.20
N GLY A 26 -9.28 13.81 9.52
CA GLY A 26 -8.20 14.78 9.33
C GLY A 26 -7.33 15.02 10.55
N SER A 27 -7.32 14.11 11.53
CA SER A 27 -6.49 14.28 12.72
C SER A 27 -5.00 14.25 12.42
N ALA A 28 -4.27 15.24 12.95
CA ALA A 28 -2.82 15.33 12.81
C ALA A 28 -2.11 14.16 13.51
N LYS A 29 -1.03 13.65 12.89
CA LYS A 29 -0.22 12.56 13.40
C LYS A 29 1.11 13.11 13.96
N PRO A 30 1.66 12.50 15.03
CA PRO A 30 2.91 12.96 15.64
C PRO A 30 4.11 13.00 14.68
N ASP A 31 4.20 12.05 13.75
CA ASP A 31 5.23 11.97 12.69
C ASP A 31 4.59 11.54 11.39
N ALA A 32 3.99 12.47 10.67
CA ALA A 32 3.34 12.21 9.40
C ALA A 32 4.37 12.00 8.29
N ILE A 33 4.46 10.76 7.75
CA ILE A 33 5.27 10.48 6.56
C ILE A 33 4.63 11.03 5.28
N LEU A 34 3.30 11.05 5.24
CA LEU A 34 2.49 11.60 4.16
C LEU A 34 1.45 12.55 4.78
N ASN A 35 1.34 13.73 4.20
CA ASN A 35 0.36 14.74 4.58
C ASN A 35 -0.28 15.29 3.30
N ALA A 36 -1.61 15.35 3.25
CA ALA A 36 -2.36 15.90 2.13
C ALA A 36 -3.47 16.81 2.63
N SER A 37 -3.63 17.97 2.00
CA SER A 37 -4.58 19.00 2.41
C SER A 37 -5.34 19.59 1.23
N GLY A 38 -6.66 19.73 1.36
CA GLY A 38 -7.57 20.30 0.38
C GLY A 38 -7.59 19.54 -0.95
N ILE A 39 -7.34 18.24 -0.92
CA ILE A 39 -7.27 17.41 -2.11
C ILE A 39 -8.66 17.22 -2.70
N ARG A 40 -8.89 17.84 -3.86
CA ARG A 40 -10.14 17.71 -4.60
C ARG A 40 -9.89 17.18 -6.00
N ARG A 41 -10.72 16.24 -6.43
CA ARG A 41 -10.73 15.70 -7.80
C ARG A 41 -12.15 15.50 -8.29
N GLU A 42 -12.43 16.02 -9.48
CA GLU A 42 -13.72 15.84 -10.15
C GLU A 42 -13.52 15.35 -11.59
N PHE A 43 -14.49 14.60 -12.08
CA PHE A 43 -14.55 14.08 -13.44
C PHE A 43 -15.92 14.40 -14.03
N GLY A 44 -15.96 15.23 -15.08
CA GLY A 44 -17.23 15.57 -15.74
C GLY A 44 -18.29 16.17 -14.81
N GLY A 45 -17.88 16.94 -13.80
CA GLY A 45 -18.78 17.53 -12.80
C GLY A 45 -19.08 16.65 -11.58
N ILE A 46 -18.64 15.38 -11.60
CA ILE A 46 -18.79 14.49 -10.43
C ILE A 46 -17.55 14.59 -9.56
N VAL A 47 -17.73 14.93 -8.29
CA VAL A 47 -16.65 15.00 -7.30
C VAL A 47 -16.33 13.59 -6.82
N ALA A 48 -15.15 13.08 -7.20
CA ALA A 48 -14.68 11.75 -6.82
C ALA A 48 -13.88 11.76 -5.50
N VAL A 49 -13.19 12.88 -5.20
CA VAL A 49 -12.42 13.08 -3.97
C VAL A 49 -12.57 14.54 -3.52
N ASP A 50 -12.86 14.75 -2.25
CA ASP A 50 -12.95 16.05 -1.57
C ASP A 50 -12.46 15.89 -0.13
N VAL A 51 -11.14 15.68 0.02
CA VAL A 51 -10.47 15.41 1.29
C VAL A 51 -9.86 16.69 1.83
N GLU A 52 -10.39 17.18 2.94
CA GLU A 52 -9.91 18.40 3.59
C GLU A 52 -8.50 18.20 4.15
N HIS A 53 -8.28 17.12 4.89
CA HIS A 53 -6.96 16.78 5.45
C HIS A 53 -6.82 15.28 5.68
N VAL A 54 -5.61 14.73 5.45
CA VAL A 54 -5.25 13.36 5.79
C VAL A 54 -3.77 13.24 6.04
N GLU A 55 -3.41 12.53 7.10
CA GLU A 55 -2.03 12.21 7.45
C GLU A 55 -1.84 10.72 7.70
N ILE A 56 -0.69 10.19 7.27
CA ILE A 56 -0.29 8.81 7.53
C ILE A 56 0.90 8.81 8.50
N GLN A 57 0.73 8.16 9.64
CA GLN A 57 1.77 8.01 10.66
C GLN A 57 2.91 7.15 10.14
N ARG A 58 4.16 7.62 10.32
CA ARG A 58 5.35 6.83 10.00
C ARG A 58 5.43 5.56 10.86
N GLY A 59 5.91 4.47 10.24
CA GLY A 59 6.13 3.19 10.93
C GLY A 59 4.85 2.49 11.38
N SER A 60 3.67 2.92 10.89
CA SER A 60 2.40 2.28 11.18
C SER A 60 1.82 1.58 9.95
N ILE A 61 0.84 0.71 10.20
CA ILE A 61 -0.03 0.14 9.18
C ILE A 61 -1.37 0.86 9.22
N THR A 62 -1.67 1.63 8.17
CA THR A 62 -2.95 2.36 8.03
C THR A 62 -3.80 1.69 6.97
N ALA A 63 -5.05 1.36 7.30
CA ALA A 63 -6.05 0.92 6.34
C ALA A 63 -6.88 2.09 5.83
N LEU A 64 -7.14 2.16 4.53
CA LEU A 64 -8.13 3.03 3.89
C LEU A 64 -9.31 2.18 3.44
N ILE A 65 -10.44 2.33 4.10
CA ILE A 65 -11.64 1.55 3.84
C ILE A 65 -12.81 2.43 3.40
N GLY A 66 -13.89 1.81 2.99
CA GLY A 66 -15.14 2.49 2.59
C GLY A 66 -15.87 1.72 1.50
N PRO A 67 -17.13 2.06 1.23
CA PRO A 67 -17.93 1.40 0.20
C PRO A 67 -17.36 1.57 -1.21
N ASN A 68 -17.90 0.80 -2.16
CA ASN A 68 -17.55 0.96 -3.57
C ASN A 68 -17.94 2.37 -4.04
N GLY A 69 -17.08 2.99 -4.84
CA GLY A 69 -17.30 4.38 -5.28
C GLY A 69 -16.95 5.46 -4.25
N ALA A 70 -16.48 5.12 -3.05
CA ALA A 70 -16.09 6.09 -2.03
C ALA A 70 -14.90 7.00 -2.38
N GLY A 71 -14.20 6.76 -3.50
CA GLY A 71 -13.05 7.56 -3.93
C GLY A 71 -11.68 7.02 -3.52
N LYS A 72 -11.59 5.85 -2.87
CA LYS A 72 -10.33 5.27 -2.36
C LYS A 72 -9.24 5.14 -3.42
N THR A 73 -9.55 4.48 -4.54
CA THR A 73 -8.60 4.27 -5.64
C THR A 73 -8.20 5.59 -6.29
N THR A 74 -9.14 6.56 -6.39
CA THR A 74 -8.84 7.90 -6.87
C THR A 74 -7.88 8.61 -5.94
N LEU A 75 -8.10 8.58 -4.62
CA LEU A 75 -7.17 9.16 -3.65
C LEU A 75 -5.78 8.51 -3.75
N PHE A 76 -5.69 7.19 -3.86
CA PHE A 76 -4.42 6.48 -4.10
C PHE A 76 -3.72 6.96 -5.38
N ASN A 77 -4.47 7.16 -6.47
CA ASN A 77 -3.92 7.69 -7.74
C ASN A 77 -3.35 9.09 -7.56
N LEU A 78 -4.05 9.96 -6.83
CA LEU A 78 -3.60 11.32 -6.54
C LEU A 78 -2.32 11.33 -5.71
N LEU A 79 -2.29 10.59 -4.59
CA LEU A 79 -1.14 10.53 -3.70
C LEU A 79 0.11 9.94 -4.35
N THR A 80 -0.05 9.07 -5.32
CA THR A 80 1.06 8.45 -6.07
C THR A 80 1.42 9.18 -7.37
N GLY A 81 0.68 10.26 -7.71
CA GLY A 81 0.94 11.07 -8.90
C GLY A 81 0.46 10.44 -10.22
N PHE A 82 -0.29 9.33 -10.19
CA PHE A 82 -0.92 8.74 -11.38
C PHE A 82 -2.07 9.58 -11.91
N ASP A 83 -2.71 10.38 -11.05
CA ASP A 83 -3.65 11.41 -11.41
C ASP A 83 -3.27 12.72 -10.69
N LYS A 84 -3.84 13.83 -11.13
CA LYS A 84 -3.58 15.15 -10.55
C LYS A 84 -4.85 15.69 -9.91
N PRO A 85 -4.78 16.24 -8.70
CA PRO A 85 -5.92 16.91 -8.10
C PRO A 85 -6.27 18.18 -8.87
N ASN A 86 -7.52 18.60 -8.79
CA ASN A 86 -7.96 19.91 -9.27
C ASN A 86 -7.46 21.01 -8.33
N THR A 87 -7.46 20.73 -7.02
CA THR A 87 -6.95 21.61 -5.97
C THR A 87 -6.29 20.80 -4.87
N GLY A 88 -5.57 21.47 -3.99
CA GLY A 88 -4.90 20.89 -2.84
C GLY A 88 -3.45 20.55 -3.09
N SER A 89 -2.77 20.17 -2.04
CA SER A 89 -1.35 19.84 -2.05
C SER A 89 -1.06 18.65 -1.16
N TRP A 90 0.03 17.92 -1.45
CA TRP A 90 0.49 16.85 -0.56
C TRP A 90 2.00 16.78 -0.49
N THR A 91 2.47 16.27 0.62
CA THR A 91 3.89 16.06 0.88
C THR A 91 4.18 14.62 1.26
N PHE A 92 5.35 14.15 0.89
CA PHE A 92 5.91 12.87 1.31
C PHE A 92 7.31 13.10 1.86
N ASN A 93 7.60 12.64 3.09
CA ASN A 93 8.84 12.97 3.80
C ASN A 93 9.12 14.48 3.78
N ALA A 94 8.11 15.30 4.08
CA ALA A 94 8.14 16.75 4.06
C ALA A 94 8.51 17.41 2.71
N LYS A 95 8.56 16.65 1.61
CA LYS A 95 8.79 17.16 0.25
C LYS A 95 7.48 17.27 -0.49
N SER A 96 7.23 18.41 -1.18
CA SER A 96 6.07 18.57 -2.06
C SER A 96 6.11 17.53 -3.18
N MET A 97 4.94 16.95 -3.45
CA MET A 97 4.75 15.92 -4.48
C MET A 97 3.98 16.44 -5.71
N GLU A 98 3.52 17.68 -5.70
CA GLU A 98 2.63 18.25 -6.73
C GLU A 98 3.16 18.13 -8.17
N HIS A 99 4.48 18.21 -8.33
CA HIS A 99 5.14 18.14 -9.65
C HIS A 99 5.98 16.87 -9.83
N VAL A 100 5.86 15.91 -8.92
CA VAL A 100 6.60 14.66 -8.99
C VAL A 100 5.89 13.70 -9.96
N ALA A 101 6.61 13.28 -11.00
CA ALA A 101 6.08 12.27 -11.92
C ALA A 101 5.98 10.89 -11.24
N PRO A 102 4.99 10.05 -11.60
CA PRO A 102 4.75 8.74 -10.95
C PRO A 102 5.99 7.83 -10.89
N HIS A 103 6.81 7.81 -11.93
CA HIS A 103 8.02 6.99 -11.96
C HIS A 103 9.11 7.46 -10.97
N LYS A 104 9.04 8.71 -10.49
CA LYS A 104 9.98 9.26 -9.51
C LYS A 104 9.54 9.00 -8.06
N THR A 105 8.26 8.71 -7.82
CA THR A 105 7.77 8.43 -6.45
C THR A 105 8.46 7.22 -5.84
N ALA A 106 8.70 6.17 -6.63
CA ALA A 106 9.44 4.99 -6.19
C ALA A 106 10.88 5.33 -5.76
N SER A 107 11.56 6.21 -6.53
CA SER A 107 12.92 6.67 -6.19
C SER A 107 12.97 7.54 -4.93
N LEU A 108 11.84 8.16 -4.56
CA LEU A 108 11.69 8.91 -3.31
C LEU A 108 11.36 8.02 -2.11
N GLY A 109 11.08 6.72 -2.34
CA GLY A 109 10.77 5.76 -1.29
C GLY A 109 9.28 5.49 -1.08
N MET A 110 8.39 5.94 -1.97
CA MET A 110 6.97 5.61 -1.97
C MET A 110 6.67 4.64 -3.12
N VAL A 111 6.28 3.42 -2.82
CA VAL A 111 5.97 2.39 -3.82
C VAL A 111 4.53 1.94 -3.69
N ARG A 112 3.86 1.77 -4.83
CA ARG A 112 2.52 1.22 -4.91
C ARG A 112 2.52 -0.11 -5.67
N THR A 113 1.83 -1.12 -5.13
CA THR A 113 1.46 -2.32 -5.88
C THR A 113 0.14 -2.05 -6.63
N PHE A 114 -0.02 -2.67 -7.80
CA PHE A 114 -1.21 -2.48 -8.62
C PHE A 114 -2.16 -3.68 -8.49
N GLN A 115 -3.46 -3.40 -8.56
CA GLN A 115 -4.52 -4.41 -8.49
C GLN A 115 -4.43 -5.47 -9.61
N LEU A 116 -3.92 -5.08 -10.78
CA LEU A 116 -3.67 -5.99 -11.88
C LEU A 116 -2.17 -6.30 -11.96
N THR A 117 -1.79 -7.48 -11.51
CA THR A 117 -0.48 -8.06 -11.79
C THR A 117 -0.29 -8.24 -13.30
N LYS A 118 0.14 -7.20 -13.98
CA LYS A 118 0.84 -7.40 -15.24
C LYS A 118 2.22 -7.98 -14.90
N SER A 119 2.22 -9.13 -14.24
CA SER A 119 3.43 -9.89 -14.09
C SER A 119 3.94 -10.14 -15.50
N LEU A 120 5.20 -9.91 -15.70
CA LEU A 120 5.87 -10.25 -16.92
C LEU A 120 5.96 -11.77 -16.95
N THR A 121 4.84 -12.40 -17.32
CA THR A 121 4.60 -13.85 -17.25
C THR A 121 5.63 -14.66 -18.03
N LYS A 122 6.27 -14.02 -19.01
CA LYS A 122 7.33 -14.61 -19.85
C LYS A 122 8.73 -14.47 -19.26
N LEU A 123 8.89 -13.78 -18.14
CA LEU A 123 10.17 -13.71 -17.42
C LEU A 123 10.15 -14.65 -16.22
N SER A 124 11.33 -15.11 -15.81
CA SER A 124 11.49 -15.87 -14.59
C SER A 124 11.19 -15.02 -13.34
N VAL A 125 10.98 -15.67 -12.22
CA VAL A 125 10.69 -15.02 -10.93
C VAL A 125 11.87 -14.10 -10.56
N ILE A 126 13.12 -14.54 -10.69
CA ILE A 126 14.29 -13.73 -10.39
C ILE A 126 14.44 -12.53 -11.35
N GLU A 127 14.13 -12.70 -12.64
CA GLU A 127 14.15 -11.60 -13.61
C GLU A 127 13.07 -10.55 -13.26
N ASN A 128 11.87 -10.98 -12.88
CA ASN A 128 10.82 -10.08 -12.39
C ASN A 128 11.28 -9.26 -11.19
N MET A 129 11.99 -9.88 -10.24
CA MET A 129 12.56 -9.18 -9.07
C MET A 129 13.58 -8.13 -9.49
N ARG A 130 14.53 -8.50 -10.35
CA ARG A 130 15.60 -7.61 -10.81
C ARG A 130 15.07 -6.35 -11.51
N LEU A 131 13.94 -6.46 -12.22
CA LEU A 131 13.28 -5.29 -12.82
C LEU A 131 12.68 -4.32 -11.78
N GLY A 132 12.47 -4.76 -10.54
CA GLY A 132 12.04 -3.89 -9.44
C GLY A 132 13.14 -2.98 -8.91
N ALA A 133 14.42 -3.25 -9.22
CA ALA A 133 15.51 -2.43 -8.77
C ALA A 133 15.57 -1.08 -9.51
N THR A 134 15.77 0.00 -8.76
CA THR A 134 15.92 1.36 -9.29
C THR A 134 17.40 1.77 -9.39
N ASN A 135 17.68 2.85 -10.16
CA ASN A 135 19.01 3.44 -10.27
C ASN A 135 20.08 2.46 -10.83
N GLN A 136 19.69 1.60 -11.75
CA GLN A 136 20.62 0.68 -12.40
C GLN A 136 21.63 1.47 -13.24
N LYS A 137 22.91 1.39 -12.88
CA LYS A 137 24.00 2.12 -13.57
C LYS A 137 24.12 1.73 -15.04
N GLY A 138 23.68 0.51 -15.40
CA GLY A 138 23.64 0.01 -16.77
C GLY A 138 22.67 0.72 -17.71
N GLU A 139 21.66 1.44 -17.17
CA GLU A 139 20.71 2.23 -17.96
C GLU A 139 21.36 3.44 -18.67
N LYS A 140 22.51 3.89 -18.18
CA LYS A 140 23.29 4.95 -18.83
C LYS A 140 24.22 4.33 -19.87
N TRP A 141 23.99 4.58 -21.14
CA TRP A 141 24.74 3.99 -22.27
C TRP A 141 26.27 4.12 -22.15
N TRP A 142 26.79 5.18 -21.53
CA TRP A 142 28.22 5.35 -21.25
C TRP A 142 28.77 4.32 -20.26
N ASN A 143 27.95 3.81 -19.34
CA ASN A 143 28.39 2.83 -18.36
C ASN A 143 28.44 1.40 -18.92
N GLY A 144 27.79 1.17 -20.07
CA GLY A 144 27.85 -0.13 -20.78
C GLY A 144 29.25 -0.52 -21.25
N LEU A 145 30.14 0.46 -21.43
CA LEU A 145 31.53 0.26 -21.82
C LEU A 145 32.45 -0.28 -20.67
N PHE A 146 32.02 -0.14 -19.40
CA PHE A 146 32.79 -0.54 -18.22
C PHE A 146 32.11 -1.71 -17.47
N SER A 147 32.34 -2.93 -17.98
CA SER A 147 31.67 -4.16 -17.47
C SER A 147 31.85 -4.43 -15.98
N ARG A 148 32.90 -3.94 -15.35
CA ARG A 148 33.20 -4.15 -13.92
C ARG A 148 32.25 -3.34 -13.02
N ILE A 149 31.74 -2.17 -13.45
CA ILE A 149 30.95 -1.27 -12.61
C ILE A 149 29.52 -1.80 -12.48
N TRP A 150 28.94 -2.34 -13.54
CA TRP A 150 27.58 -2.86 -13.52
C TRP A 150 27.48 -4.29 -13.00
N LYS A 151 28.53 -5.14 -13.19
CA LYS A 151 28.56 -6.52 -12.67
C LYS A 151 28.45 -6.58 -11.13
N ALA A 152 29.16 -5.72 -10.42
CA ALA A 152 29.07 -5.66 -8.96
C ALA A 152 27.66 -5.23 -8.49
N GLN A 153 27.06 -4.26 -9.17
CA GLN A 153 25.68 -3.83 -8.87
C GLN A 153 24.67 -4.93 -9.21
N GLU A 154 24.84 -5.63 -10.31
CA GLU A 154 23.99 -6.73 -10.73
C GLU A 154 24.02 -7.90 -9.73
N ALA A 155 25.21 -8.20 -9.19
CA ALA A 155 25.37 -9.19 -8.13
C ALA A 155 24.60 -8.76 -6.86
N SER A 156 24.76 -7.51 -6.41
CA SER A 156 24.04 -6.97 -5.25
C SER A 156 22.50 -6.95 -5.47
N ILE A 157 22.04 -6.59 -6.67
CA ILE A 157 20.60 -6.63 -7.01
C ILE A 157 20.10 -8.08 -6.96
N THR A 158 20.88 -9.04 -7.46
CA THR A 158 20.50 -10.45 -7.46
C THR A 158 20.47 -11.02 -6.05
N GLU A 159 21.46 -10.71 -5.21
CA GLU A 159 21.50 -11.10 -3.80
C GLU A 159 20.28 -10.56 -3.04
N ARG A 160 19.97 -9.28 -3.24
CA ARG A 160 18.75 -8.67 -2.63
C ARG A 160 17.47 -9.32 -3.13
N ALA A 161 17.39 -9.66 -4.42
CA ALA A 161 16.25 -10.35 -4.99
C ALA A 161 16.07 -11.74 -4.36
N GLU A 162 17.17 -12.51 -4.19
CA GLU A 162 17.14 -13.83 -3.57
C GLU A 162 16.75 -13.77 -2.08
N GLU A 163 17.27 -12.79 -1.34
CA GLU A 163 16.88 -12.53 0.05
C GLU A 163 15.38 -12.31 0.16
N LEU A 164 14.81 -11.42 -0.67
CA LEU A 164 13.37 -11.15 -0.68
C LEU A 164 12.56 -12.36 -1.13
N LEU A 165 12.98 -13.10 -2.16
CA LEU A 165 12.29 -14.31 -2.59
C LEU A 165 12.25 -15.37 -1.47
N ASN A 166 13.34 -15.56 -0.74
CA ASN A 166 13.38 -16.47 0.40
C ASN A 166 12.44 -16.02 1.52
N ARG A 167 12.43 -14.72 1.83
CA ARG A 167 11.52 -14.14 2.81
C ARG A 167 10.04 -14.39 2.44
N PHE A 168 9.68 -14.25 1.17
CA PHE A 168 8.32 -14.49 0.68
C PHE A 168 8.06 -15.96 0.34
N LYS A 169 8.95 -16.88 0.73
CA LYS A 169 8.85 -18.34 0.50
C LYS A 169 8.74 -18.69 -1.00
N LEU A 170 9.30 -17.85 -1.87
CA LEU A 170 9.35 -18.03 -3.32
C LEU A 170 10.72 -18.46 -3.86
N GLY A 171 11.72 -18.67 -2.98
CA GLY A 171 13.08 -19.00 -3.39
C GLY A 171 13.17 -20.27 -4.25
N HIS A 172 12.32 -21.27 -3.96
CA HIS A 172 12.25 -22.51 -4.75
C HIS A 172 11.70 -22.33 -6.17
N MET A 173 11.01 -21.19 -6.44
CA MET A 173 10.45 -20.85 -7.74
C MET A 173 11.33 -19.86 -8.53
N ARG A 174 12.56 -19.58 -8.05
CA ARG A 174 13.46 -18.54 -8.53
C ARG A 174 13.61 -18.52 -10.06
N ASP A 175 13.84 -19.67 -10.65
CA ASP A 175 14.13 -19.84 -12.07
C ASP A 175 12.90 -20.21 -12.90
N GLU A 176 11.73 -20.42 -12.24
CA GLU A 176 10.47 -20.68 -12.92
C GLU A 176 9.90 -19.42 -13.57
N TYR A 177 9.12 -19.59 -14.65
CA TYR A 177 8.40 -18.46 -15.24
C TYR A 177 7.32 -17.93 -14.29
N ALA A 178 7.21 -16.61 -14.15
CA ALA A 178 6.18 -15.99 -13.30
C ALA A 178 4.74 -16.35 -13.71
N GLY A 179 4.56 -16.77 -14.98
CA GLY A 179 3.27 -17.29 -15.47
C GLY A 179 2.87 -18.63 -14.84
N ALA A 180 3.82 -19.44 -14.37
CA ALA A 180 3.55 -20.73 -13.70
C ALA A 180 3.11 -20.57 -12.25
N LEU A 181 3.31 -19.39 -11.64
CA LEU A 181 2.91 -19.11 -10.26
C LEU A 181 1.38 -19.10 -10.12
N SER A 182 0.88 -19.59 -8.99
CA SER A 182 -0.51 -19.39 -8.58
C SER A 182 -0.85 -17.91 -8.42
N GLY A 183 -2.15 -17.56 -8.41
CA GLY A 183 -2.59 -16.18 -8.21
C GLY A 183 -2.01 -15.54 -6.95
N GLY A 184 -1.99 -16.27 -5.85
CA GLY A 184 -1.43 -15.80 -4.59
C GLY A 184 0.09 -15.67 -4.61
N GLN A 185 0.80 -16.63 -5.21
CA GLN A 185 2.26 -16.52 -5.38
C GLN A 185 2.65 -15.32 -6.24
N ARG A 186 1.85 -15.00 -7.28
CA ARG A 186 2.06 -13.78 -8.06
C ARG A 186 1.92 -12.53 -7.23
N LYS A 187 0.95 -12.45 -6.31
CA LYS A 187 0.81 -11.32 -5.39
C LYS A 187 2.00 -11.20 -4.43
N LEU A 188 2.49 -12.32 -3.90
CA LEU A 188 3.73 -12.33 -3.10
C LEU A 188 4.94 -11.85 -3.91
N LEU A 189 5.08 -12.29 -5.16
CA LEU A 189 6.15 -11.83 -6.06
C LEU A 189 6.04 -10.31 -6.33
N GLU A 190 4.84 -9.79 -6.53
CA GLU A 190 4.60 -8.36 -6.73
C GLU A 190 5.01 -7.55 -5.50
N MET A 191 4.61 -7.99 -4.30
CA MET A 191 5.01 -7.36 -3.06
C MET A 191 6.54 -7.41 -2.86
N ALA A 192 7.16 -8.58 -3.08
CA ALA A 192 8.60 -8.73 -3.01
C ALA A 192 9.32 -7.79 -3.99
N ARG A 193 8.83 -7.69 -5.24
CA ARG A 193 9.36 -6.78 -6.25
C ARG A 193 9.27 -5.31 -5.84
N ALA A 194 8.17 -4.89 -5.21
CA ALA A 194 8.01 -3.54 -4.70
C ALA A 194 9.09 -3.19 -3.65
N LEU A 195 9.55 -4.17 -2.87
CA LEU A 195 10.56 -4.00 -1.84
C LEU A 195 12.00 -3.91 -2.39
N MET A 196 12.23 -4.19 -3.66
CA MET A 196 13.55 -4.06 -4.28
C MET A 196 14.10 -2.63 -4.22
N THR A 197 13.23 -1.63 -4.10
CA THR A 197 13.62 -0.21 -4.01
C THR A 197 13.94 0.27 -2.60
N ASN A 198 13.85 -0.58 -1.57
CA ASN A 198 13.92 -0.22 -0.14
C ASN A 198 12.98 0.96 0.21
N PRO A 199 11.67 0.82 -0.01
CA PRO A 199 10.73 1.91 0.23
C PRO A 199 10.58 2.22 1.73
N THR A 200 10.23 3.47 2.03
CA THR A 200 9.81 3.89 3.38
C THR A 200 8.30 3.88 3.55
N LEU A 201 7.55 3.94 2.43
CA LEU A 201 6.09 3.80 2.38
C LEU A 201 5.69 2.81 1.27
N VAL A 202 4.97 1.77 1.65
CA VAL A 202 4.38 0.78 0.73
C VAL A 202 2.87 0.98 0.69
N MET A 203 2.33 1.23 -0.51
CA MET A 203 0.91 1.40 -0.75
C MET A 203 0.36 0.14 -1.45
N LEU A 204 -0.56 -0.57 -0.81
CA LEU A 204 -1.13 -1.82 -1.30
C LEU A 204 -2.60 -1.60 -1.70
N ASP A 205 -2.93 -1.95 -2.93
CA ASP A 205 -4.28 -1.81 -3.49
C ASP A 205 -4.95 -3.18 -3.54
N GLU A 206 -5.90 -3.42 -2.63
CA GLU A 206 -6.64 -4.67 -2.45
C GLU A 206 -5.74 -5.92 -2.46
N PRO A 207 -4.76 -6.02 -1.54
CA PRO A 207 -3.80 -7.12 -1.55
C PRO A 207 -4.45 -8.49 -1.39
N MET A 208 -5.65 -8.58 -0.79
CA MET A 208 -6.36 -9.85 -0.57
C MET A 208 -7.31 -10.25 -1.69
N ALA A 209 -7.54 -9.38 -2.70
CA ALA A 209 -8.46 -9.71 -3.78
C ALA A 209 -8.03 -10.98 -4.54
N GLY A 210 -8.90 -11.99 -4.62
CA GLY A 210 -8.63 -13.28 -5.29
C GLY A 210 -7.61 -14.19 -4.60
N VAL A 211 -7.28 -13.93 -3.33
CA VAL A 211 -6.37 -14.77 -2.52
C VAL A 211 -7.17 -15.81 -1.75
N ASN A 212 -6.71 -17.06 -1.76
CA ASN A 212 -7.36 -18.12 -0.97
C ASN A 212 -7.12 -17.92 0.54
N PRO A 213 -8.00 -18.47 1.42
CA PRO A 213 -7.91 -18.25 2.87
C PRO A 213 -6.57 -18.65 3.49
N ALA A 214 -5.94 -19.74 3.03
CA ALA A 214 -4.67 -20.21 3.59
C ALA A 214 -3.52 -19.22 3.32
N LEU A 215 -3.57 -18.53 2.19
CA LEU A 215 -2.55 -17.54 1.84
C LEU A 215 -2.83 -16.17 2.47
N LYS A 216 -4.08 -15.84 2.81
CA LYS A 216 -4.42 -14.58 3.52
C LYS A 216 -3.62 -14.41 4.80
N GLN A 217 -3.53 -15.47 5.61
CA GLN A 217 -2.75 -15.42 6.86
C GLN A 217 -1.26 -15.13 6.60
N SER A 218 -0.66 -15.81 5.62
CA SER A 218 0.73 -15.56 5.24
C SER A 218 0.94 -14.13 4.74
N LEU A 219 -0.02 -13.58 3.99
CA LEU A 219 0.05 -12.20 3.50
C LEU A 219 -0.06 -11.19 4.64
N ASN A 220 -0.94 -11.44 5.64
CA ASN A 220 -1.03 -10.64 6.86
C ASN A 220 0.31 -10.61 7.61
N GLU A 221 0.95 -11.78 7.77
CA GLU A 221 2.27 -11.88 8.39
C GLU A 221 3.32 -11.08 7.64
N HIS A 222 3.32 -11.13 6.31
CA HIS A 222 4.24 -10.34 5.48
C HIS A 222 3.99 -8.83 5.65
N ILE A 223 2.73 -8.38 5.66
CA ILE A 223 2.40 -6.95 5.85
C ILE A 223 2.85 -6.46 7.23
N ARG A 224 2.59 -7.24 8.30
CA ARG A 224 3.11 -6.92 9.63
C ARG A 224 4.64 -6.86 9.63
N GLY A 225 5.29 -7.82 8.98
CA GLY A 225 6.75 -7.87 8.85
C GLY A 225 7.34 -6.68 8.06
N LEU A 226 6.58 -5.96 7.23
CA LEU A 226 7.04 -4.70 6.63
C LEU A 226 7.17 -3.61 7.69
N ARG A 227 6.13 -3.44 8.52
CA ARG A 227 6.17 -2.47 9.64
C ARG A 227 7.29 -2.82 10.62
N ASP A 228 7.46 -4.08 10.96
CA ASP A 228 8.49 -4.55 11.91
C ASP A 228 9.92 -4.25 11.40
N GLN A 229 10.07 -3.97 10.13
CA GLN A 229 11.31 -3.48 9.52
C GLN A 229 11.35 -1.95 9.37
N GLY A 230 10.45 -1.23 10.02
CA GLY A 230 10.39 0.23 10.04
C GLY A 230 9.72 0.85 8.79
N MET A 231 9.11 0.06 7.92
CA MET A 231 8.36 0.59 6.79
C MET A 231 6.96 1.05 7.25
N THR A 232 6.45 2.08 6.58
CA THR A 232 5.05 2.47 6.70
C THR A 232 4.24 1.72 5.66
N VAL A 233 3.04 1.28 6.01
CA VAL A 233 2.12 0.63 5.09
C VAL A 233 0.81 1.39 5.04
N LEU A 234 0.34 1.72 3.85
CA LEU A 234 -1.01 2.21 3.59
C LEU A 234 -1.68 1.23 2.64
N PHE A 235 -2.82 0.67 3.01
CA PHE A 235 -3.51 -0.27 2.13
C PHE A 235 -5.00 0.04 1.99
N VAL A 236 -5.56 -0.30 0.82
CA VAL A 236 -7.01 -0.27 0.58
C VAL A 236 -7.52 -1.69 0.70
N GLU A 237 -8.57 -1.89 1.48
CA GLU A 237 -9.25 -3.18 1.61
C GLU A 237 -10.74 -3.01 1.95
N HIS A 238 -11.48 -4.08 1.73
CA HIS A 238 -12.87 -4.24 2.09
C HIS A 238 -13.12 -5.46 3.01
N ASP A 239 -12.10 -6.29 3.23
CA ASP A 239 -12.10 -7.41 4.17
C ASP A 239 -11.84 -6.86 5.58
N MET A 240 -12.94 -6.70 6.36
CA MET A 240 -12.88 -6.10 7.69
C MET A 240 -12.10 -6.95 8.71
N ASP A 241 -12.06 -8.27 8.54
CA ASP A 241 -11.29 -9.16 9.40
C ASP A 241 -9.79 -8.87 9.24
N MET A 242 -9.33 -8.71 7.99
CA MET A 242 -7.97 -8.30 7.72
C MET A 242 -7.66 -6.91 8.28
N VAL A 243 -8.56 -5.95 8.05
CA VAL A 243 -8.38 -4.58 8.54
C VAL A 243 -8.21 -4.58 10.06
N HIS A 244 -9.05 -5.31 10.78
CA HIS A 244 -8.98 -5.43 12.23
C HIS A 244 -7.68 -6.11 12.69
N ASP A 245 -7.27 -7.18 12.01
CA ASP A 245 -6.11 -7.97 12.37
C ASP A 245 -4.77 -7.23 12.17
N VAL A 246 -4.66 -6.44 11.09
CA VAL A 246 -3.35 -5.97 10.61
C VAL A 246 -3.13 -4.50 10.90
N SER A 247 -4.20 -3.67 10.94
CA SER A 247 -4.05 -2.22 11.02
C SER A 247 -3.76 -1.72 12.42
N ASP A 248 -2.96 -0.66 12.49
CA ASP A 248 -2.78 0.16 13.69
C ASP A 248 -3.76 1.35 13.68
N TRP A 249 -4.13 1.83 12.47
CA TRP A 249 -5.07 2.92 12.24
C TRP A 249 -5.93 2.66 11.03
N VAL A 250 -7.16 3.17 11.05
CA VAL A 250 -8.12 3.04 9.95
C VAL A 250 -8.63 4.42 9.57
N ILE A 251 -8.69 4.69 8.27
CA ILE A 251 -9.30 5.87 7.67
C ILE A 251 -10.49 5.40 6.84
N VAL A 252 -11.66 5.98 7.05
CA VAL A 252 -12.89 5.60 6.35
C VAL A 252 -13.29 6.69 5.38
N MET A 253 -13.46 6.31 4.11
CA MET A 253 -13.99 7.20 3.08
C MET A 253 -15.42 6.84 2.69
N ALA A 254 -16.24 7.85 2.48
CA ALA A 254 -17.53 7.76 1.81
C ALA A 254 -17.77 9.03 0.97
N GLU A 255 -18.36 8.90 -0.20
CA GLU A 255 -18.72 10.00 -1.10
C GLU A 255 -17.55 10.99 -1.35
N GLY A 256 -16.35 10.46 -1.53
CA GLY A 256 -15.14 11.23 -1.78
C GLY A 256 -14.52 11.90 -0.54
N ARG A 257 -15.08 11.74 0.65
CA ARG A 257 -14.65 12.41 1.89
C ARG A 257 -14.19 11.40 2.93
N ILE A 258 -13.33 11.85 3.86
CA ILE A 258 -13.03 11.08 5.07
C ILE A 258 -14.14 11.34 6.07
N ILE A 259 -14.85 10.28 6.48
CA ILE A 259 -15.97 10.36 7.42
C ILE A 259 -15.61 9.92 8.84
N ALA A 260 -14.56 9.12 8.99
CA ALA A 260 -14.07 8.68 10.29
C ALA A 260 -12.61 8.26 10.21
N GLU A 261 -11.89 8.37 11.32
CA GLU A 261 -10.59 7.72 11.55
C GLU A 261 -10.43 7.34 13.02
N GLY A 262 -9.67 6.27 13.25
CA GLY A 262 -9.41 5.74 14.57
C GLY A 262 -8.73 4.38 14.53
N THR A 263 -8.68 3.73 15.68
CA THR A 263 -8.27 2.32 15.75
C THR A 263 -9.33 1.42 15.10
N PRO A 264 -8.99 0.17 14.70
CA PRO A 264 -10.00 -0.76 14.19
C PRO A 264 -11.22 -0.91 15.10
N ASP A 265 -11.01 -0.94 16.42
CA ASP A 265 -12.07 -1.04 17.43
C ASP A 265 -12.98 0.20 17.47
N ASP A 266 -12.42 1.39 17.29
CA ASP A 266 -13.19 2.64 17.22
C ASP A 266 -14.10 2.65 15.98
N ILE A 267 -13.54 2.24 14.85
CA ILE A 267 -14.21 2.26 13.54
C ILE A 267 -15.34 1.23 13.48
N SER A 268 -15.15 0.04 14.04
CA SER A 268 -16.18 -1.01 14.04
C SER A 268 -17.47 -0.61 14.80
N LYS A 269 -17.38 0.37 15.70
CA LYS A 269 -18.48 0.87 16.54
C LYS A 269 -19.00 2.24 16.11
N ASN A 270 -18.40 2.84 15.08
CA ASN A 270 -18.74 4.19 14.66
C ASN A 270 -20.06 4.21 13.86
N PRO A 271 -21.11 4.94 14.32
CA PRO A 271 -22.40 4.96 13.65
C PRO A 271 -22.32 5.45 12.20
N ALA A 272 -21.53 6.50 11.92
CA ALA A 272 -21.38 7.04 10.56
C ALA A 272 -20.78 6.02 9.59
N VAL A 273 -19.88 5.15 10.10
CA VAL A 273 -19.29 4.06 9.30
C VAL A 273 -20.35 2.99 9.03
N ILE A 274 -21.09 2.57 10.05
CA ILE A 274 -22.16 1.57 9.92
C ILE A 274 -23.19 2.05 8.89
N ASP A 275 -23.65 3.30 8.99
CA ASP A 275 -24.65 3.89 8.09
C ASP A 275 -24.14 3.96 6.65
N ALA A 276 -22.86 4.33 6.43
CA ALA A 276 -22.26 4.39 5.10
C ALA A 276 -22.20 3.01 4.41
N TYR A 277 -22.01 1.92 5.17
CA TYR A 277 -22.02 0.56 4.63
C TYR A 277 -23.42 -0.01 4.45
N LEU A 278 -24.40 0.34 5.33
CA LEU A 278 -25.79 -0.10 5.21
C LEU A 278 -26.53 0.63 4.08
N GLY A 279 -26.31 1.94 3.92
CA GLY A 279 -26.91 2.74 2.86
C GLY A 279 -26.55 2.23 1.46
N THR A 280 -25.33 1.73 1.27
CA THR A 280 -24.89 1.15 -0.02
C THR A 280 -25.58 -0.20 -0.32
N ARG A 281 -25.89 -1.01 0.70
CA ARG A 281 -26.61 -2.28 0.52
C ARG A 281 -28.06 -2.07 0.10
N GLN A 282 -28.73 -1.06 0.65
CA GLN A 282 -30.12 -0.71 0.27
C GLN A 282 -30.19 -0.18 -1.17
N GLY A 283 -29.21 0.61 -1.62
CA GLY A 283 -29.15 1.09 -3.00
C GLY A 283 -28.88 -0.01 -4.03
N GLN A 284 -28.11 -1.04 -3.71
CA GLN A 284 -27.86 -2.18 -4.60
C GLN A 284 -29.07 -3.11 -4.74
N SER A 285 -29.83 -3.31 -3.65
CA SER A 285 -31.05 -4.13 -3.69
C SER A 285 -32.16 -3.52 -4.55
N LEU A 286 -32.22 -2.19 -4.66
CA LEU A 286 -33.22 -1.49 -5.50
C LEU A 286 -32.86 -1.51 -6.99
N LEU A 287 -31.60 -1.79 -7.35
CA LEU A 287 -31.14 -1.89 -8.76
C LEU A 287 -31.15 -3.33 -9.31
N GLU A 288 -31.29 -4.35 -8.43
CA GLU A 288 -31.43 -5.75 -8.82
C GLU A 288 -32.91 -6.16 -9.03
N ASP A 289 -33.87 -5.31 -8.61
CA ASP A 289 -35.31 -5.56 -8.75
C ASP A 289 -35.94 -4.80 -9.96
N GLU A 290 -35.17 -4.17 -10.85
CA GLU A 290 -35.56 -3.61 -12.14
C GLU A 290 -34.99 -4.44 -13.31
#